data_2d6538534185e2bb2fcfea3db323265e
#
_entry.id   2d6538534185e2bb2fcfea3db323265e
#
_cell.length_a   1.000
_cell.length_b   1.000
_cell.length_c   1.000
_cell.angle_alpha   90.00
_cell.angle_beta   90.00
_cell.angle_gamma   90.00
#
_symmetry.space_group_name_H-M   'P 1'
#
loop_
_entity.id
_entity.type
_entity.pdbx_description
1 polymer ?
#
loop_
_entity_poly.entity_id
_entity_poly.type
_entity_poly.pdbx_seq_one_letter_code
_entity_poly.pdbx_strand_id
1 'polypeptide(L)'
;AALLAHFPGVEPLAEAVSEAVASGAVPARMEFMDPACAGAVEDYLRMGLPRGRALLLVETDGEEADLVEEELSLVEASARRHGAEVVRAAGEAEAEALWRARRAVSPALGRIRPKRVNEDIAVPRSALPRVVREIEALGKAFGLVVVQFGHIGDGNLHPNILFDPRRE
;
A
#
# COMPACT_ATOMS: atom_id res chain seq x y z
N ALA A 1 12.20 -12.79 1.07
CA ALA A 1 10.90 -13.20 1.64
C ALA A 1 9.85 -12.12 1.39
N ALA A 2 8.56 -12.45 1.40
CA ALA A 2 7.51 -11.48 1.15
C ALA A 2 6.26 -11.70 2.02
N LEU A 3 5.51 -10.63 2.29
CA LEU A 3 4.22 -10.69 2.96
C LEU A 3 3.21 -9.70 2.35
N LEU A 4 1.94 -9.99 2.59
CA LEU A 4 0.81 -9.09 2.38
C LEU A 4 0.13 -8.83 3.73
N ALA A 5 -0.01 -7.57 4.11
CA ALA A 5 -0.76 -7.16 5.30
C ALA A 5 -2.00 -6.37 4.91
N HIS A 6 -3.15 -6.71 5.53
CA HIS A 6 -4.43 -6.07 5.27
C HIS A 6 -4.85 -5.24 6.48
N PHE A 7 -4.97 -3.93 6.30
CA PHE A 7 -5.30 -3.00 7.37
C PHE A 7 -6.75 -2.49 7.26
N PRO A 8 -7.35 -2.06 8.37
CA PRO A 8 -8.68 -1.44 8.35
C PRO A 8 -8.72 -0.11 7.58
N GLY A 9 -7.58 0.53 7.34
CA GLY A 9 -7.45 1.80 6.63
C GLY A 9 -6.00 2.18 6.37
N VAL A 10 -5.79 3.30 5.68
CA VAL A 10 -4.43 3.76 5.30
C VAL A 10 -3.68 4.35 6.49
N GLU A 11 -4.37 5.01 7.43
CA GLU A 11 -3.71 5.62 8.60
C GLU A 11 -3.00 4.57 9.48
N PRO A 12 -3.67 3.49 9.97
CA PRO A 12 -2.98 2.43 10.72
C PRO A 12 -1.88 1.71 9.92
N LEU A 13 -2.04 1.60 8.60
CA LEU A 13 -0.97 1.09 7.73
C LEU A 13 0.25 2.01 7.78
N ALA A 14 0.06 3.33 7.64
CA ALA A 14 1.15 4.29 7.67
C ALA A 14 1.83 4.37 9.05
N GLU A 15 1.08 4.22 10.14
CA GLU A 15 1.62 4.10 11.49
C GLU A 15 2.51 2.86 11.64
N ALA A 16 2.04 1.70 11.15
CA ALA A 16 2.81 0.46 11.17
C ALA A 16 4.12 0.58 10.39
N VAL A 17 4.09 1.19 9.20
CA VAL A 17 5.28 1.45 8.39
C VAL A 17 6.25 2.36 9.13
N SER A 18 5.77 3.47 9.69
CA SER A 18 6.61 4.41 10.44
C SER A 18 7.27 3.74 11.64
N GLU A 19 6.55 2.89 12.37
CA GLU A 19 7.09 2.13 13.50
C GLU A 19 8.11 1.08 13.06
N ALA A 20 7.82 0.30 12.02
CA ALA A 20 8.74 -0.74 11.52
C ALA A 20 10.08 -0.13 11.10
N VAL A 21 10.04 0.97 10.32
CA VAL A 21 11.25 1.68 9.90
C VAL A 21 12.00 2.30 11.07
N ALA A 22 11.29 2.89 12.05
CA ALA A 22 11.91 3.42 13.26
C ALA A 22 12.57 2.32 14.12
N SER A 23 12.10 1.08 14.02
CA SER A 23 12.68 -0.11 14.67
C SER A 23 13.87 -0.70 13.92
N GLY A 24 14.26 -0.12 12.79
CA GLY A 24 15.43 -0.53 12.02
C GLY A 24 15.14 -1.43 10.80
N ALA A 25 13.87 -1.70 10.47
CA ALA A 25 13.54 -2.42 9.26
C ALA A 25 13.84 -1.58 8.02
N VAL A 26 14.54 -2.17 7.04
CA VAL A 26 14.90 -1.55 5.75
C VAL A 26 14.57 -2.52 4.61
N PRO A 27 13.30 -2.91 4.43
CA PRO A 27 12.90 -3.87 3.41
C PRO A 27 13.32 -3.42 2.00
N ALA A 28 13.63 -4.38 1.14
CA ALA A 28 13.95 -4.11 -0.26
C ALA A 28 12.81 -3.40 -0.99
N ARG A 29 11.56 -3.73 -0.62
CA ARG A 29 10.36 -3.07 -1.15
C ARG A 29 9.27 -3.00 -0.09
N MET A 30 8.57 -1.87 -0.05
CA MET A 30 7.42 -1.66 0.81
C MET A 30 6.40 -0.77 0.07
N GLU A 31 5.35 -1.41 -0.44
CA GLU A 31 4.35 -0.82 -1.33
C GLU A 31 2.99 -0.83 -0.67
N PHE A 32 2.21 0.22 -0.84
CA PHE A 32 0.84 0.25 -0.33
C PHE A 32 -0.19 0.55 -1.41
N MET A 33 -1.42 0.16 -1.11
CA MET A 33 -2.64 0.53 -1.84
C MET A 33 -3.73 0.86 -0.85
N ASP A 34 -4.43 1.97 -1.05
CA ASP A 34 -5.62 2.28 -0.26
C ASP A 34 -6.78 1.33 -0.58
N PRO A 35 -7.88 1.33 0.20
CA PRO A 35 -9.00 0.42 -0.02
C PRO A 35 -9.65 0.54 -1.40
N ALA A 36 -9.70 1.75 -1.97
CA ALA A 36 -10.30 1.98 -3.28
C ALA A 36 -9.41 1.44 -4.40
N CYS A 37 -8.11 1.67 -4.28
CA CYS A 37 -7.10 1.13 -5.20
C CYS A 37 -7.09 -0.41 -5.14
N ALA A 38 -7.04 -1.00 -3.93
CA ALA A 38 -7.06 -2.45 -3.74
C ALA A 38 -8.32 -3.10 -4.32
N GLY A 39 -9.49 -2.46 -4.11
CA GLY A 39 -10.75 -2.90 -4.69
C GLY A 39 -10.76 -2.87 -6.23
N ALA A 40 -10.18 -1.83 -6.84
CA ALA A 40 -10.05 -1.75 -8.29
C ALA A 40 -9.14 -2.84 -8.85
N VAL A 41 -8.04 -3.15 -8.18
CA VAL A 41 -7.14 -4.25 -8.55
C VAL A 41 -7.85 -5.60 -8.43
N GLU A 42 -8.62 -5.82 -7.36
CA GLU A 42 -9.41 -7.04 -7.20
C GLU A 42 -10.45 -7.20 -8.33
N ASP A 43 -11.16 -6.13 -8.69
CA ASP A 43 -12.13 -6.15 -9.81
C ASP A 43 -11.46 -6.43 -11.16
N TYR A 44 -10.19 -6.03 -11.28
CA TYR A 44 -9.40 -6.24 -12.50
C TYR A 44 -8.83 -7.64 -12.62
N LEU A 45 -8.21 -8.17 -11.54
CA LEU A 45 -7.45 -9.42 -11.54
C LEU A 45 -8.21 -10.61 -10.96
N ARG A 46 -9.15 -10.39 -10.05
CA ARG A 46 -9.92 -11.42 -9.31
C ARG A 46 -9.01 -12.42 -8.59
N MET A 47 -8.12 -11.88 -7.76
CA MET A 47 -7.12 -12.65 -7.02
C MET A 47 -7.56 -13.05 -5.61
N GLY A 48 -8.74 -12.62 -5.16
CA GLY A 48 -9.21 -12.83 -3.80
C GLY A 48 -8.67 -11.82 -2.80
N LEU A 49 -8.28 -10.62 -3.25
CA LEU A 49 -7.84 -9.56 -2.36
C LEU A 49 -9.00 -9.09 -1.47
N PRO A 50 -8.75 -8.81 -0.18
CA PRO A 50 -9.79 -8.39 0.74
C PRO A 50 -10.34 -7.01 0.36
N ARG A 51 -11.68 -6.90 0.34
CA ARG A 51 -12.36 -5.64 0.01
C ARG A 51 -12.44 -4.71 1.22
N GLY A 52 -12.36 -3.40 0.96
CA GLY A 52 -12.47 -2.38 2.00
C GLY A 52 -11.27 -2.34 2.95
N ARG A 53 -10.16 -2.94 2.56
CA ARG A 53 -8.90 -2.95 3.32
C ARG A 53 -7.82 -2.21 2.57
N ALA A 54 -6.97 -1.50 3.30
CA ALA A 54 -5.70 -1.03 2.77
C ALA A 54 -4.69 -2.18 2.76
N LEU A 55 -3.88 -2.27 1.73
CA LEU A 55 -2.91 -3.35 1.54
C LEU A 55 -1.48 -2.82 1.63
N LEU A 56 -0.64 -3.52 2.36
CA LEU A 56 0.80 -3.33 2.41
C LEU A 56 1.48 -4.59 1.89
N LEU A 57 2.28 -4.44 0.85
CA LEU A 57 3.13 -5.48 0.29
C LEU A 57 4.57 -5.20 0.71
N VAL A 58 5.23 -6.20 1.27
CA VAL A 58 6.61 -6.07 1.73
C VAL A 58 7.44 -7.21 1.17
N GLU A 59 8.64 -6.88 0.75
CA GLU A 59 9.67 -7.86 0.36
C GLU A 59 10.98 -7.51 1.05
N THR A 60 11.57 -8.51 1.66
CA THR A 60 12.92 -8.47 2.21
C THR A 60 13.84 -9.39 1.41
N ASP A 61 15.06 -8.96 1.17
CA ASP A 61 16.09 -9.73 0.48
C ASP A 61 17.45 -9.56 1.20
N GLY A 62 18.38 -10.40 0.84
CA GLY A 62 19.73 -10.39 1.43
C GLY A 62 20.43 -11.73 1.26
N GLU A 63 21.71 -11.77 1.60
CA GLU A 63 22.54 -12.98 1.51
C GLU A 63 22.31 -13.91 2.71
N GLU A 64 21.97 -13.35 3.88
CA GLU A 64 21.79 -14.09 5.14
C GLU A 64 20.29 -14.34 5.37
N ALA A 65 19.85 -15.58 5.21
CA ALA A 65 18.43 -15.97 5.32
C ALA A 65 17.80 -15.59 6.67
N ASP A 66 18.56 -15.74 7.76
CA ASP A 66 18.10 -15.42 9.12
C ASP A 66 17.82 -13.91 9.28
N LEU A 67 18.68 -13.06 8.71
CA LEU A 67 18.50 -11.61 8.75
C LEU A 67 17.29 -11.17 7.91
N VAL A 68 17.09 -11.77 6.73
CA VAL A 68 15.93 -11.54 5.86
C VAL A 68 14.63 -11.88 6.60
N GLU A 69 14.62 -12.98 7.32
CA GLU A 69 13.46 -13.45 8.10
C GLU A 69 13.22 -12.58 9.35
N GLU A 70 14.28 -12.15 10.04
CA GLU A 70 14.19 -11.25 11.18
C GLU A 70 13.60 -9.91 10.76
N GLU A 71 14.07 -9.34 9.66
CA GLU A 71 13.57 -8.08 9.13
C GLU A 71 12.09 -8.16 8.76
N LEU A 72 11.67 -9.22 8.04
CA LEU A 72 10.27 -9.44 7.70
C LEU A 72 9.40 -9.59 8.95
N SER A 73 9.93 -10.26 9.99
CA SER A 73 9.27 -10.43 11.28
C SER A 73 9.07 -9.12 12.04
N LEU A 74 10.01 -8.17 11.95
CA LEU A 74 9.85 -6.82 12.52
C LEU A 74 8.68 -6.09 11.87
N VAL A 75 8.59 -6.14 10.54
CA VAL A 75 7.48 -5.53 9.81
C VAL A 75 6.15 -6.20 10.13
N GLU A 76 6.11 -7.54 10.16
CA GLU A 76 4.90 -8.29 10.51
C GLU A 76 4.43 -7.94 11.93
N ALA A 77 5.34 -7.90 12.90
CA ALA A 77 4.99 -7.58 14.28
C ALA A 77 4.40 -6.17 14.40
N SER A 78 4.97 -5.19 13.71
CA SER A 78 4.42 -3.84 13.65
C SER A 78 3.04 -3.83 12.99
N ALA A 79 2.89 -4.48 11.83
CA ALA A 79 1.61 -4.56 11.13
C ALA A 79 0.49 -5.14 12.01
N ARG A 80 0.77 -6.23 12.73
CA ARG A 80 -0.20 -6.86 13.64
C ARG A 80 -0.57 -5.97 14.83
N ARG A 81 0.38 -5.21 15.40
CA ARG A 81 0.08 -4.23 16.47
C ARG A 81 -0.89 -3.14 15.99
N HIS A 82 -0.84 -2.77 14.73
CA HIS A 82 -1.75 -1.80 14.10
C HIS A 82 -2.99 -2.43 13.45
N GLY A 83 -3.35 -3.65 13.88
CA GLY A 83 -4.61 -4.30 13.51
C GLY A 83 -4.64 -4.95 12.14
N ALA A 84 -3.49 -5.24 11.55
CA ALA A 84 -3.43 -5.96 10.29
C ALA A 84 -3.60 -7.47 10.47
N GLU A 85 -4.25 -8.06 9.47
CA GLU A 85 -4.13 -9.49 9.17
C GLU A 85 -2.95 -9.66 8.21
N VAL A 86 -2.05 -10.59 8.49
CA VAL A 86 -0.82 -10.77 7.72
C VAL A 86 -0.76 -12.17 7.14
N VAL A 87 -0.44 -12.27 5.86
CA VAL A 87 -0.20 -13.51 5.13
C VAL A 87 1.21 -13.45 4.54
N ARG A 88 2.05 -14.41 4.89
CA ARG A 88 3.37 -14.57 4.28
C ARG A 88 3.27 -15.39 3.01
N ALA A 89 4.00 -15.01 1.99
CA ALA A 89 4.11 -15.80 0.77
C ALA A 89 4.88 -17.10 1.07
N ALA A 90 4.30 -18.23 0.70
CA ALA A 90 4.93 -19.55 0.92
C ALA A 90 6.11 -19.81 -0.04
N GLY A 91 6.34 -18.95 -1.01
CA GLY A 91 7.43 -19.06 -1.96
C GLY A 91 7.36 -18.01 -3.08
N GLU A 92 8.29 -18.12 -4.03
CA GLU A 92 8.47 -17.14 -5.10
C GLU A 92 7.21 -16.92 -5.96
N ALA A 93 6.45 -17.99 -6.24
CA ALA A 93 5.23 -17.89 -7.05
C ALA A 93 4.13 -17.04 -6.37
N GLU A 94 3.98 -17.16 -5.05
CA GLU A 94 3.03 -16.33 -4.29
C GLU A 94 3.55 -14.90 -4.16
N ALA A 95 4.83 -14.70 -3.90
CA ALA A 95 5.44 -13.38 -3.89
C ALA A 95 5.23 -12.66 -5.24
N GLU A 96 5.50 -13.32 -6.36
CA GLU A 96 5.28 -12.76 -7.69
C GLU A 96 3.79 -12.44 -7.96
N ALA A 97 2.85 -13.25 -7.43
CA ALA A 97 1.43 -12.95 -7.53
C ALA A 97 1.08 -11.64 -6.80
N LEU A 98 1.66 -11.36 -5.62
CA LEU A 98 1.48 -10.11 -4.91
C LEU A 98 2.00 -8.91 -5.73
N TRP A 99 3.19 -9.04 -6.32
CA TRP A 99 3.75 -7.99 -7.18
C TRP A 99 2.96 -7.77 -8.47
N ARG A 100 2.32 -8.81 -9.01
CA ARG A 100 1.39 -8.67 -10.13
C ARG A 100 0.20 -7.77 -9.76
N ALA A 101 -0.34 -7.90 -8.54
CA ALA A 101 -1.38 -7.00 -8.04
C ALA A 101 -0.90 -5.54 -8.03
N ARG A 102 0.30 -5.29 -7.52
CA ARG A 102 0.89 -3.92 -7.49
C ARG A 102 1.07 -3.34 -8.90
N ARG A 103 1.58 -4.11 -9.84
CA ARG A 103 1.75 -3.67 -11.25
C ARG A 103 0.42 -3.41 -11.96
N ALA A 104 -0.66 -4.02 -11.52
CA ALA A 104 -1.99 -3.85 -12.11
C ALA A 104 -2.72 -2.57 -11.64
N VAL A 105 -2.20 -1.81 -10.67
CA VAL A 105 -2.82 -0.59 -10.15
C VAL A 105 -3.19 0.37 -11.27
N SER A 106 -2.23 0.72 -12.12
CA SER A 106 -2.45 1.72 -13.17
C SER A 106 -3.57 1.36 -14.16
N PRO A 107 -3.62 0.15 -14.75
CA PRO A 107 -4.73 -0.24 -15.61
C PRO A 107 -6.06 -0.43 -14.83
N ALA A 108 -6.02 -0.85 -13.57
CA ALA A 108 -7.22 -1.03 -12.75
C ALA A 108 -7.93 0.29 -12.45
N LEU A 109 -7.19 1.36 -12.13
CA LEU A 109 -7.75 2.68 -11.85
C LEU A 109 -8.53 3.26 -13.02
N GLY A 110 -8.14 2.96 -14.26
CA GLY A 110 -8.86 3.37 -15.46
C GLY A 110 -10.29 2.84 -15.55
N ARG A 111 -10.65 1.82 -14.76
CA ARG A 111 -12.01 1.28 -14.65
C ARG A 111 -12.89 2.05 -13.66
N ILE A 112 -12.31 2.78 -12.71
CA ILE A 112 -13.04 3.63 -11.77
C ILE A 112 -13.48 4.92 -12.50
N ARG A 113 -12.51 5.59 -13.15
CA ARG A 113 -12.72 6.81 -13.95
C ARG A 113 -11.75 6.80 -15.12
N PRO A 114 -12.14 7.37 -16.30
CA PRO A 114 -11.33 7.31 -17.51
C PRO A 114 -10.09 8.21 -17.49
N LYS A 115 -10.04 9.21 -16.63
CA LYS A 115 -8.94 10.15 -16.48
C LYS A 115 -8.46 10.24 -15.05
N ARG A 116 -7.21 10.63 -14.89
CA ARG A 116 -6.60 10.91 -13.59
C ARG A 116 -5.56 12.03 -13.68
N VAL A 117 -5.42 12.75 -12.59
CA VAL A 117 -4.24 13.56 -12.27
C VAL A 117 -3.43 12.75 -11.25
N ASN A 118 -2.19 12.48 -11.57
CA ASN A 118 -1.27 11.76 -10.70
C ASN A 118 -0.26 12.76 -10.16
N GLU A 119 -0.13 12.80 -8.85
CA GLU A 119 0.93 13.52 -8.17
C GLU A 119 1.94 12.54 -7.59
N ASP A 120 3.16 13.01 -7.43
CA ASP A 120 4.28 12.26 -6.88
C ASP A 120 4.90 13.12 -5.76
N ILE A 121 4.66 12.73 -4.52
CA ILE A 121 5.09 13.47 -3.35
C ILE A 121 5.99 12.63 -2.46
N ALA A 122 7.07 13.23 -1.96
CA ALA A 122 7.94 12.62 -0.97
C ALA A 122 7.81 13.35 0.36
N VAL A 123 7.61 12.58 1.43
CA VAL A 123 7.45 13.10 2.78
C VAL A 123 8.36 12.37 3.77
N PRO A 124 8.75 13.00 4.87
CA PRO A 124 9.42 12.26 5.95
C PRO A 124 8.53 11.11 6.42
N ARG A 125 9.12 9.93 6.67
CA ARG A 125 8.39 8.73 7.09
C ARG A 125 7.53 8.96 8.33
N SER A 126 8.00 9.78 9.28
CA SER A 126 7.24 10.18 10.48
C SER A 126 6.00 11.04 10.18
N ALA A 127 5.91 11.65 9.00
CA ALA A 127 4.76 12.43 8.57
C ALA A 127 3.70 11.60 7.83
N LEU A 128 4.01 10.36 7.42
CA LEU A 128 3.13 9.50 6.63
C LEU A 128 1.71 9.39 7.19
N PRO A 129 1.48 9.05 8.49
CA PRO A 129 0.12 8.90 9.01
C PRO A 129 -0.71 10.18 8.87
N ARG A 130 -0.08 11.34 9.14
CA ARG A 130 -0.73 12.64 8.99
C ARG A 130 -1.06 12.94 7.52
N VAL A 131 -0.11 12.74 6.63
CA VAL A 131 -0.27 13.11 5.21
C VAL A 131 -1.34 12.25 4.51
N VAL A 132 -1.34 10.93 4.72
CA VAL A 132 -2.37 10.06 4.13
C VAL A 132 -3.78 10.42 4.60
N ARG A 133 -3.94 10.77 5.88
CA ARG A 133 -5.21 11.24 6.44
C ARG A 133 -5.64 12.59 5.86
N GLU A 134 -4.72 13.55 5.73
CA GLU A 134 -4.99 14.86 5.15
C GLU A 134 -5.42 14.73 3.68
N ILE A 135 -4.79 13.88 2.89
CA ILE A 135 -5.19 13.60 1.50
C ILE A 135 -6.61 13.03 1.42
N GLU A 136 -6.95 12.06 2.30
CA GLU A 136 -8.32 11.54 2.37
C GLU A 136 -9.34 12.61 2.77
N ALA A 137 -9.00 13.46 3.74
CA ALA A 137 -9.85 14.56 4.18
C ALA A 137 -10.09 15.59 3.08
N LEU A 138 -9.06 15.96 2.34
CA LEU A 138 -9.16 16.85 1.18
C LEU A 138 -10.04 16.26 0.10
N GLY A 139 -9.86 14.98 -0.26
CA GLY A 139 -10.71 14.29 -1.21
C GLY A 139 -12.19 14.39 -0.83
N LYS A 140 -12.50 14.09 0.44
CA LYS A 140 -13.86 14.19 0.99
C LYS A 140 -14.40 15.63 0.96
N ALA A 141 -13.59 16.59 1.40
CA ALA A 141 -14.00 18.01 1.49
C ALA A 141 -14.34 18.61 0.12
N PHE A 142 -13.63 18.21 -0.93
CA PHE A 142 -13.85 18.71 -2.28
C PHE A 142 -14.73 17.78 -3.14
N GLY A 143 -15.24 16.69 -2.60
CA GLY A 143 -16.05 15.71 -3.34
C GLY A 143 -15.29 14.98 -4.45
N LEU A 144 -13.96 14.88 -4.32
CA LEU A 144 -13.09 14.25 -5.30
C LEU A 144 -12.93 12.75 -5.04
N VAL A 145 -12.82 11.98 -6.11
CA VAL A 145 -12.42 10.58 -6.02
C VAL A 145 -10.90 10.53 -5.98
N VAL A 146 -10.34 10.39 -4.79
CA VAL A 146 -8.90 10.29 -4.58
C VAL A 146 -8.55 8.86 -4.19
N VAL A 147 -7.51 8.31 -4.80
CA VAL A 147 -6.91 7.03 -4.44
C VAL A 147 -5.44 7.22 -4.16
N GLN A 148 -4.91 6.44 -3.23
CA GLN A 148 -3.52 6.54 -2.79
C GLN A 148 -2.82 5.18 -2.91
N PHE A 149 -1.64 5.20 -3.48
CA PHE A 149 -0.70 4.08 -3.51
C PHE A 149 0.73 4.61 -3.59
N GLY A 150 1.74 3.79 -3.47
CA GLY A 150 3.13 4.24 -3.63
C GLY A 150 4.15 3.42 -2.84
N HIS A 151 5.38 3.93 -2.83
CA HIS A 151 6.55 3.35 -2.18
C HIS A 151 6.62 3.87 -0.72
N ILE A 152 5.75 3.34 0.12
CA ILE A 152 5.53 3.92 1.45
C ILE A 152 6.76 3.78 2.36
N GLY A 153 7.59 2.76 2.15
CA GLY A 153 8.87 2.58 2.86
C GLY A 153 9.84 3.73 2.66
N ASP A 154 9.78 4.41 1.52
CA ASP A 154 10.62 5.57 1.19
C ASP A 154 9.95 6.92 1.48
N GLY A 155 8.68 6.89 1.92
CA GLY A 155 7.89 8.09 2.10
C GLY A 155 7.37 8.68 0.78
N ASN A 156 7.42 7.91 -0.30
CA ASN A 156 6.94 8.33 -1.62
C ASN A 156 5.49 7.86 -1.83
N LEU A 157 4.59 8.83 -2.00
CA LEU A 157 3.16 8.62 -2.18
C LEU A 157 2.71 9.09 -3.56
N HIS A 158 1.82 8.35 -4.19
CA HIS A 158 1.20 8.71 -5.47
C HIS A 158 -0.32 8.94 -5.28
N PRO A 159 -0.74 10.09 -4.74
CA PRO A 159 -2.15 10.44 -4.73
C PRO A 159 -2.63 10.68 -6.15
N ASN A 160 -3.77 10.07 -6.49
CA ASN A 160 -4.39 10.20 -7.81
C ASN A 160 -5.81 10.72 -7.65
N ILE A 161 -6.12 11.83 -8.32
CA ILE A 161 -7.47 12.34 -8.45
C ILE A 161 -8.07 11.72 -9.71
N LEU A 162 -9.13 10.94 -9.55
CA LEU A 162 -9.79 10.25 -10.65
C LEU A 162 -11.04 11.02 -11.08
N PHE A 163 -11.23 11.25 -12.39
CA PHE A 163 -12.35 12.02 -12.89
C PHE A 163 -12.84 11.57 -14.29
N ASP A 164 -14.07 11.97 -14.62
CA ASP A 164 -14.64 11.81 -15.96
C ASP A 164 -14.94 13.22 -16.53
N PRO A 165 -14.16 13.71 -17.49
CA PRO A 165 -14.32 15.08 -18.04
C PRO A 165 -15.66 15.33 -18.74
N ARG A 166 -16.50 14.29 -18.87
CA ARG A 166 -17.87 14.44 -19.41
C ARG A 166 -18.92 14.65 -18.31
N ARG A 167 -18.54 14.53 -17.05
CA ARG A 167 -19.44 14.56 -15.88
C ARG A 167 -19.03 15.59 -14.82
N GLU A 168 -17.78 16.08 -14.90
CA GLU A 168 -17.16 16.94 -13.87
C GLU A 168 -16.54 18.20 -14.51
#